data_2855253b669168e8213ab78b16403fb1
#
_entry.id   2855253b669168e8213ab78b16403fb1
#
_cell.length_a   1.000
_cell.length_b   1.000
_cell.length_c   1.000
_cell.angle_alpha   90.00
_cell.angle_beta   90.00
_cell.angle_gamma   90.00
#
_symmetry.space_group_name_H-M   'P 1'
#
loop_
_entity.id
_entity.type
_entity.pdbx_description
1 polymer ?
#
loop_
_entity_poly.entity_id
_entity_poly.type
_entity_poly.pdbx_seq_one_letter_code
_entity_poly.pdbx_strand_id
1 'polypeptide(L)'
;AAVVLPKEIPAINGVLFTNLITAYNGIMDTHINLGDVVVISGLGVLGQLLVQMAKMSGAHRVYGIDVLDMRRHAALENGCDEVFDPSACDVALEIRRRTGNRGADKVIEASGNGRALHESIRIAAPETTVTALAWYQGALSTVDLSEEFHHNRIGIKQSQTGAMDPVFSNLWDYERRVETCIRILERLKTD
;
A
#
# COMPACT_ATOMS: atom_id res chain seq x y z
N ALA A 1 -12.21 8.86 -20.26
CA ALA A 1 -12.08 10.30 -20.52
C ALA A 1 -10.61 10.70 -20.39
N ALA A 2 -10.14 11.68 -21.21
CA ALA A 2 -8.80 12.24 -21.05
C ALA A 2 -8.82 13.25 -19.89
N VAL A 3 -7.77 13.22 -19.06
CA VAL A 3 -7.56 14.20 -17.99
C VAL A 3 -6.48 15.18 -18.45
N VAL A 4 -6.79 16.47 -18.37
CA VAL A 4 -5.81 17.52 -18.68
C VAL A 4 -5.08 17.86 -17.39
N LEU A 5 -3.76 17.67 -17.38
CA LEU A 5 -2.93 18.04 -16.26
C LEU A 5 -2.53 19.53 -16.33
N PRO A 6 -2.36 20.21 -15.19
CA PRO A 6 -1.80 21.56 -15.12
C PRO A 6 -0.44 21.64 -15.84
N LYS A 7 -0.17 22.79 -16.48
CA LYS A 7 1.08 22.99 -17.25
C LYS A 7 2.34 22.99 -16.37
N GLU A 8 2.16 23.26 -15.11
CA GLU A 8 3.20 23.28 -14.06
C GLU A 8 3.71 21.89 -13.72
N ILE A 9 2.92 20.83 -13.99
CA ILE A 9 3.34 19.46 -13.76
C ILE A 9 4.22 19.01 -14.93
N PRO A 10 5.47 18.61 -14.69
CA PRO A 10 6.35 18.06 -15.72
C PRO A 10 5.68 16.86 -16.42
N ALA A 11 5.80 16.78 -17.75
CA ALA A 11 5.18 15.71 -18.53
C ALA A 11 5.61 14.31 -18.06
N ILE A 12 6.86 14.17 -17.58
CA ILE A 12 7.37 12.91 -17.03
C ILE A 12 6.60 12.47 -15.78
N ASN A 13 6.19 13.41 -14.93
CA ASN A 13 5.40 13.11 -13.75
C ASN A 13 3.96 12.73 -14.13
N GLY A 14 3.46 13.31 -15.22
CA GLY A 14 2.14 12.98 -15.77
C GLY A 14 1.98 11.50 -16.16
N VAL A 15 3.06 10.83 -16.52
CA VAL A 15 3.07 9.38 -16.81
C VAL A 15 2.61 8.55 -15.60
N LEU A 16 2.87 9.02 -14.39
CA LEU A 16 2.49 8.35 -13.14
C LEU A 16 1.01 8.52 -12.77
N PHE A 17 0.27 9.40 -13.46
CA PHE A 17 -1.08 9.80 -13.03
C PHE A 17 -2.06 8.62 -12.90
N THR A 18 -2.07 7.69 -13.85
CA THR A 18 -2.94 6.50 -13.77
C THR A 18 -2.57 5.58 -12.60
N ASN A 19 -1.26 5.38 -12.37
CA ASN A 19 -0.77 4.61 -11.23
C ASN A 19 -1.09 5.32 -9.91
N LEU A 20 -1.03 6.65 -9.90
CA LEU A 20 -1.37 7.45 -8.73
C LEU A 20 -2.85 7.30 -8.35
N ILE A 21 -3.78 7.30 -9.31
CA ILE A 21 -5.20 7.04 -9.05
C ILE A 21 -5.39 5.63 -8.43
N THR A 22 -4.65 4.64 -8.93
CA THR A 22 -4.68 3.28 -8.39
C THR A 22 -4.17 3.24 -6.95
N ALA A 23 -3.00 3.82 -6.69
CA ALA A 23 -2.42 3.87 -5.37
C ALA A 23 -3.28 4.69 -4.39
N TYR A 24 -3.85 5.82 -4.86
CA TYR A 24 -4.79 6.62 -4.06
C TYR A 24 -6.04 5.82 -3.65
N ASN A 25 -6.59 5.02 -4.57
CA ASN A 25 -7.69 4.11 -4.22
C ASN A 25 -7.29 3.14 -3.11
N GLY A 26 -6.08 2.56 -3.19
CA GLY A 26 -5.53 1.69 -2.16
C GLY A 26 -5.43 2.37 -0.79
N ILE A 27 -4.99 3.62 -0.75
CA ILE A 27 -4.94 4.42 0.49
C ILE A 27 -6.34 4.63 1.08
N MET A 28 -7.31 5.00 0.24
CA MET A 28 -8.70 5.21 0.66
C MET A 28 -9.30 3.90 1.21
N ASP A 29 -9.16 2.80 0.49
CA ASP A 29 -9.69 1.50 0.89
C ASP A 29 -9.01 0.92 2.15
N THR A 30 -7.80 1.35 2.45
CA THR A 30 -7.05 0.92 3.65
C THR A 30 -7.46 1.69 4.91
N HIS A 31 -8.07 2.86 4.78
CA HIS A 31 -8.50 3.68 5.91
C HIS A 31 -7.36 3.98 6.89
N ILE A 32 -6.25 4.53 6.40
CA ILE A 32 -5.10 4.89 7.25
C ILE A 32 -5.50 6.03 8.18
N ASN A 33 -5.24 5.86 9.47
CA ASN A 33 -5.48 6.84 10.50
C ASN A 33 -4.17 7.45 11.03
N LEU A 34 -4.30 8.61 11.65
CA LEU A 34 -3.17 9.23 12.34
C LEU A 34 -2.65 8.29 13.44
N GLY A 35 -1.37 7.96 13.36
CA GLY A 35 -0.72 7.09 14.34
C GLY A 35 -0.58 5.61 13.94
N ASP A 36 -1.19 5.18 12.84
CA ASP A 36 -1.09 3.79 12.36
C ASP A 36 0.35 3.39 11.99
N VAL A 37 0.68 2.14 12.23
CA VAL A 37 1.82 1.43 11.65
C VAL A 37 1.35 0.78 10.35
N VAL A 38 1.90 1.23 9.24
CA VAL A 38 1.53 0.78 7.88
C VAL A 38 2.65 -0.06 7.29
N VAL A 39 2.32 -1.20 6.70
CA VAL A 39 3.25 -2.02 5.92
C VAL A 39 2.83 -2.05 4.45
N ILE A 40 3.79 -1.81 3.56
CA ILE A 40 3.60 -1.88 2.11
C ILE A 40 4.45 -3.02 1.56
N SER A 41 3.80 -4.06 1.08
CA SER A 41 4.42 -5.24 0.49
C SER A 41 4.45 -5.11 -1.04
N GLY A 42 5.66 -5.01 -1.60
CA GLY A 42 5.91 -4.68 -3.00
C GLY A 42 6.16 -3.18 -3.20
N LEU A 43 7.41 -2.82 -3.49
CA LEU A 43 7.89 -1.44 -3.64
C LEU A 43 8.16 -1.08 -5.12
N GLY A 44 7.35 -1.60 -6.04
CA GLY A 44 7.30 -1.14 -7.43
C GLY A 44 6.72 0.27 -7.52
N VAL A 45 6.34 0.73 -8.73
CA VAL A 45 5.79 2.08 -8.94
C VAL A 45 4.62 2.37 -7.98
N LEU A 46 3.67 1.44 -7.84
CA LEU A 46 2.54 1.61 -6.90
C LEU A 46 3.03 1.70 -5.46
N GLY A 47 3.97 0.82 -5.05
CA GLY A 47 4.52 0.82 -3.70
C GLY A 47 5.22 2.13 -3.33
N GLN A 48 6.01 2.71 -4.26
CA GLN A 48 6.67 4.00 -4.04
C GLN A 48 5.65 5.14 -3.84
N LEU A 49 4.56 5.15 -4.59
CA LEU A 49 3.47 6.11 -4.41
C LEU A 49 2.72 5.90 -3.10
N LEU A 50 2.46 4.64 -2.74
CA LEU A 50 1.80 4.26 -1.48
C LEU A 50 2.61 4.69 -0.25
N VAL A 51 3.95 4.54 -0.27
CA VAL A 51 4.83 4.99 0.82
C VAL A 51 4.62 6.47 1.10
N GLN A 52 4.72 7.31 0.05
CA GLN A 52 4.56 8.76 0.21
C GLN A 52 3.16 9.13 0.69
N MET A 53 2.12 8.53 0.10
CA MET A 53 0.74 8.83 0.48
C MET A 53 0.37 8.30 1.87
N ALA A 54 0.90 7.17 2.32
CA ALA A 54 0.71 6.68 3.67
C ALA A 54 1.26 7.69 4.72
N LYS A 55 2.44 8.26 4.45
CA LYS A 55 3.00 9.34 5.28
C LYS A 55 2.11 10.58 5.26
N MET A 56 1.62 11.00 4.09
CA MET A 56 0.69 12.12 3.97
C MET A 56 -0.63 11.90 4.71
N SER A 57 -1.05 10.62 4.85
CA SER A 57 -2.28 10.23 5.56
C SER A 57 -2.11 10.17 7.08
N GLY A 58 -0.90 10.39 7.59
CA GLY A 58 -0.63 10.44 9.03
C GLY A 58 -0.14 9.14 9.65
N ALA A 59 0.33 8.18 8.85
CA ALA A 59 0.98 6.98 9.38
C ALA A 59 2.16 7.37 10.29
N HIS A 60 2.19 6.79 11.49
CA HIS A 60 3.30 6.97 12.44
C HIS A 60 4.57 6.31 11.93
N ARG A 61 4.44 5.09 11.40
CA ARG A 61 5.52 4.33 10.76
C ARG A 61 5.04 3.75 9.44
N VAL A 62 5.91 3.79 8.44
CA VAL A 62 5.72 3.11 7.17
C VAL A 62 6.87 2.16 6.96
N TYR A 63 6.59 0.87 6.87
CA TYR A 63 7.54 -0.19 6.59
C TYR A 63 7.34 -0.71 5.16
N GLY A 64 8.43 -0.93 4.44
CA GLY A 64 8.41 -1.42 3.07
C GLY A 64 9.03 -2.80 2.92
N ILE A 65 8.47 -3.62 2.03
CA ILE A 65 8.98 -4.97 1.74
C ILE A 65 9.17 -5.13 0.24
N ASP A 66 10.37 -5.47 -0.20
CA ASP A 66 10.65 -5.89 -1.58
C ASP A 66 11.93 -6.73 -1.63
N VAL A 67 12.02 -7.65 -2.59
CA VAL A 67 13.23 -8.46 -2.82
C VAL A 67 14.35 -7.67 -3.50
N LEU A 68 14.00 -6.59 -4.22
CA LEU A 68 14.95 -5.79 -4.98
C LEU A 68 15.52 -4.64 -4.14
N ASP A 69 16.82 -4.65 -3.93
CA ASP A 69 17.53 -3.67 -3.12
C ASP A 69 17.32 -2.23 -3.61
N MET A 70 17.40 -2.01 -4.93
CA MET A 70 17.15 -0.70 -5.54
C MET A 70 15.79 -0.13 -5.16
N ARG A 71 14.75 -0.96 -5.12
CA ARG A 71 13.39 -0.51 -4.74
C ARG A 71 13.28 -0.19 -3.26
N ARG A 72 14.00 -0.95 -2.42
CA ARG A 72 14.06 -0.68 -0.99
C ARG A 72 14.75 0.65 -0.70
N HIS A 73 15.87 0.95 -1.39
CA HIS A 73 16.55 2.24 -1.26
C HIS A 73 15.66 3.40 -1.69
N ALA A 74 15.02 3.31 -2.87
CA ALA A 74 14.09 4.34 -3.32
C ALA A 74 12.93 4.56 -2.32
N ALA A 75 12.43 3.51 -1.68
CA ALA A 75 11.37 3.64 -0.68
C ALA A 75 11.82 4.41 0.57
N LEU A 76 13.06 4.22 1.01
CA LEU A 76 13.64 5.02 2.11
C LEU A 76 13.73 6.51 1.73
N GLU A 77 14.17 6.83 0.51
CA GLU A 77 14.22 8.21 -0.01
C GLU A 77 12.82 8.82 -0.13
N ASN A 78 11.81 8.01 -0.42
CA ASN A 78 10.40 8.39 -0.49
C ASN A 78 9.69 8.47 0.88
N GLY A 79 10.43 8.24 1.98
CA GLY A 79 9.91 8.44 3.33
C GLY A 79 9.46 7.18 4.06
N CYS A 80 9.79 5.99 3.55
CA CYS A 80 9.67 4.75 4.31
C CYS A 80 10.60 4.81 5.53
N ASP A 81 10.15 4.41 6.71
CA ASP A 81 10.95 4.46 7.93
C ASP A 81 11.96 3.31 8.00
N GLU A 82 11.62 2.15 7.46
CA GLU A 82 12.47 0.97 7.41
C GLU A 82 12.01 0.03 6.30
N VAL A 83 12.93 -0.73 5.74
CA VAL A 83 12.64 -1.67 4.65
C VAL A 83 13.19 -3.06 4.94
N PHE A 84 12.53 -4.08 4.41
CA PHE A 84 12.88 -5.47 4.65
C PHE A 84 13.04 -6.25 3.35
N ASP A 85 14.00 -7.15 3.35
CA ASP A 85 14.17 -8.18 2.34
C ASP A 85 13.54 -9.49 2.85
N PRO A 86 12.44 -9.96 2.26
CA PRO A 86 11.77 -11.19 2.71
C PRO A 86 12.58 -12.46 2.38
N SER A 87 13.67 -12.35 1.62
CA SER A 87 14.61 -13.45 1.40
C SER A 87 15.69 -13.54 2.49
N ALA A 88 15.89 -12.46 3.25
CA ALA A 88 16.94 -12.35 4.26
C ALA A 88 16.44 -12.52 5.69
N CYS A 89 15.14 -12.28 5.95
CA CYS A 89 14.55 -12.38 7.30
C CYS A 89 13.08 -12.78 7.26
N ASP A 90 12.58 -13.26 8.41
CA ASP A 90 11.13 -13.40 8.67
C ASP A 90 10.56 -12.02 8.97
N VAL A 91 9.92 -11.40 7.96
CA VAL A 91 9.42 -10.02 8.07
C VAL A 91 8.30 -9.90 9.09
N ALA A 92 7.42 -10.91 9.21
CA ALA A 92 6.35 -10.87 10.20
C ALA A 92 6.91 -10.82 11.62
N LEU A 93 7.96 -11.59 11.90
CA LEU A 93 8.66 -11.53 13.19
C LEU A 93 9.32 -10.16 13.42
N GLU A 94 9.95 -9.59 12.41
CA GLU A 94 10.60 -8.28 12.50
C GLU A 94 9.59 -7.14 12.77
N ILE A 95 8.43 -7.16 12.10
CA ILE A 95 7.35 -6.20 12.35
C ILE A 95 6.78 -6.37 13.77
N ARG A 96 6.56 -7.61 14.23
CA ARG A 96 6.07 -7.86 15.59
C ARG A 96 7.04 -7.33 16.65
N ARG A 97 8.35 -7.52 16.48
CA ARG A 97 9.38 -6.94 17.39
C ARG A 97 9.26 -5.42 17.50
N ARG A 98 8.98 -4.72 16.38
CA ARG A 98 8.87 -3.24 16.32
C ARG A 98 7.53 -2.71 16.82
N THR A 99 6.54 -3.57 16.93
CA THR A 99 5.16 -3.20 17.32
C THR A 99 4.75 -3.78 18.67
N GLY A 100 5.69 -4.24 19.49
CA GLY A 100 5.39 -4.87 20.80
C GLY A 100 4.52 -6.13 20.64
N ASN A 101 4.81 -6.97 19.67
CA ASN A 101 4.10 -8.20 19.29
C ASN A 101 2.68 -8.00 18.74
N ARG A 102 2.24 -6.76 18.49
CA ARG A 102 0.89 -6.47 17.98
C ARG A 102 0.72 -6.83 16.51
N GLY A 103 1.73 -6.59 15.69
CA GLY A 103 1.63 -6.59 14.22
C GLY A 103 1.31 -5.20 13.67
N ALA A 104 1.12 -5.08 12.36
CA ALA A 104 0.84 -3.82 11.68
C ALA A 104 -0.66 -3.49 11.71
N ASP A 105 -0.98 -2.22 11.94
CA ASP A 105 -2.37 -1.74 11.95
C ASP A 105 -2.99 -1.77 10.54
N LYS A 106 -2.17 -1.52 9.52
CA LYS A 106 -2.57 -1.53 8.10
C LYS A 106 -1.51 -2.24 7.26
N VAL A 107 -1.96 -3.10 6.36
CA VAL A 107 -1.09 -3.79 5.41
C VAL A 107 -1.66 -3.63 4.01
N ILE A 108 -0.85 -3.13 3.06
CA ILE A 108 -1.20 -3.02 1.64
C ILE A 108 -0.30 -3.97 0.85
N GLU A 109 -0.92 -4.93 0.18
CA GLU A 109 -0.21 -5.84 -0.72
C GLU A 109 -0.30 -5.31 -2.15
N ALA A 110 0.85 -4.94 -2.72
CA ALA A 110 0.99 -4.30 -4.03
C ALA A 110 1.94 -5.06 -4.99
N SER A 111 2.39 -6.26 -4.61
CA SER A 111 3.34 -7.04 -5.43
C SER A 111 2.66 -8.01 -6.40
N GLY A 112 1.46 -8.51 -6.08
CA GLY A 112 0.76 -9.55 -6.83
C GLY A 112 1.35 -10.94 -6.66
N ASN A 113 2.20 -11.15 -5.66
CA ASN A 113 2.82 -12.43 -5.37
C ASN A 113 2.10 -13.15 -4.21
N GLY A 114 1.72 -14.42 -4.41
CA GLY A 114 1.00 -15.16 -3.37
C GLY A 114 1.78 -15.34 -2.07
N ARG A 115 3.11 -15.47 -2.11
CA ARG A 115 3.95 -15.52 -0.89
C ARG A 115 3.93 -14.18 -0.16
N ALA A 116 3.94 -13.06 -0.89
CA ALA A 116 3.85 -11.73 -0.31
C ALA A 116 2.47 -11.49 0.31
N LEU A 117 1.39 -12.00 -0.29
CA LEU A 117 0.06 -11.98 0.33
C LEU A 117 0.02 -12.81 1.62
N HIS A 118 0.59 -14.01 1.60
CA HIS A 118 0.68 -14.85 2.80
C HIS A 118 1.47 -14.13 3.91
N GLU A 119 2.62 -13.56 3.58
CA GLU A 119 3.42 -12.79 4.53
C GLU A 119 2.66 -11.55 5.05
N SER A 120 1.88 -10.88 4.20
CA SER A 120 1.01 -9.76 4.60
C SER A 120 -0.04 -10.17 5.65
N ILE A 121 -0.61 -11.38 5.53
CA ILE A 121 -1.52 -11.96 6.52
C ILE A 121 -0.79 -12.15 7.86
N ARG A 122 0.42 -12.69 7.86
CA ARG A 122 1.24 -12.93 9.05
C ARG A 122 1.66 -11.62 9.76
N ILE A 123 1.86 -10.56 8.99
CA ILE A 123 2.26 -9.23 9.47
C ILE A 123 1.11 -8.49 10.15
N ALA A 124 -0.11 -8.67 9.67
CA ALA A 124 -1.29 -7.93 10.12
C ALA A 124 -1.57 -8.14 11.61
N ALA A 125 -1.99 -7.08 12.28
CA ALA A 125 -2.48 -7.18 13.65
C ALA A 125 -3.81 -7.95 13.70
N PRO A 126 -4.12 -8.67 14.80
CA PRO A 126 -5.39 -9.38 14.93
C PRO A 126 -6.61 -8.48 14.64
N GLU A 127 -7.62 -9.06 13.98
CA GLU A 127 -8.88 -8.40 13.60
C GLU A 127 -8.73 -7.24 12.63
N THR A 128 -7.60 -7.15 11.91
CA THR A 128 -7.38 -6.14 10.86
C THR A 128 -7.58 -6.73 9.46
N THR A 129 -7.44 -5.89 8.46
CA THR A 129 -7.65 -6.27 7.06
C THR A 129 -6.43 -5.95 6.22
N VAL A 130 -5.96 -6.93 5.46
CA VAL A 130 -4.97 -6.73 4.39
C VAL A 130 -5.67 -6.17 3.16
N THR A 131 -5.24 -5.01 2.69
CA THR A 131 -5.71 -4.43 1.43
C THR A 131 -4.90 -5.01 0.27
N ALA A 132 -5.53 -5.86 -0.54
CA ALA A 132 -4.93 -6.44 -1.73
C ALA A 132 -5.13 -5.48 -2.92
N LEU A 133 -4.11 -4.71 -3.25
CA LEU A 133 -4.14 -3.75 -4.37
C LEU A 133 -3.71 -4.40 -5.69
N ALA A 134 -2.86 -5.40 -5.61
CA ALA A 134 -2.33 -6.06 -6.78
C ALA A 134 -3.35 -7.00 -7.45
N TRP A 135 -3.18 -7.18 -8.75
CA TRP A 135 -3.92 -8.19 -9.50
C TRP A 135 -3.16 -9.51 -9.52
N TYR A 136 -3.70 -10.51 -8.84
CA TYR A 136 -3.14 -11.87 -8.84
C TYR A 136 -3.56 -12.61 -10.12
N GLN A 137 -2.58 -13.21 -10.79
CA GLN A 137 -2.81 -14.00 -12.01
C GLN A 137 -2.87 -15.48 -11.66
N GLY A 138 -4.08 -16.04 -11.63
CA GLY A 138 -4.34 -17.46 -11.38
C GLY A 138 -4.50 -17.83 -9.90
N ALA A 139 -4.53 -19.12 -9.63
CA ALA A 139 -4.69 -19.66 -8.28
C ALA A 139 -3.44 -19.44 -7.42
N LEU A 140 -3.63 -19.12 -6.14
CA LEU A 140 -2.56 -18.87 -5.19
C LEU A 140 -2.34 -20.09 -4.29
N SER A 141 -1.50 -21.02 -4.72
CA SER A 141 -1.15 -22.22 -3.93
C SER A 141 -0.20 -21.97 -2.76
N THR A 142 0.32 -20.74 -2.64
CA THR A 142 1.28 -20.34 -1.60
C THR A 142 0.64 -19.60 -0.42
N VAL A 143 -0.67 -19.40 -0.42
CA VAL A 143 -1.40 -18.76 0.67
C VAL A 143 -1.98 -19.81 1.59
N ASP A 144 -1.54 -19.81 2.84
CA ASP A 144 -2.11 -20.64 3.90
C ASP A 144 -3.14 -19.82 4.70
N LEU A 145 -4.36 -20.34 4.82
CA LEU A 145 -5.46 -19.72 5.56
C LEU A 145 -5.79 -20.46 6.85
N SER A 146 -5.03 -21.50 7.22
CA SER A 146 -5.30 -22.31 8.40
C SER A 146 -4.75 -21.70 9.70
N GLU A 147 -3.70 -20.89 9.62
CA GLU A 147 -2.98 -20.32 10.76
C GLU A 147 -3.41 -18.87 11.06
N GLU A 148 -2.55 -17.89 10.82
CA GLU A 148 -2.79 -16.50 11.24
C GLU A 148 -4.08 -15.90 10.67
N PHE A 149 -4.44 -16.25 9.44
CA PHE A 149 -5.70 -15.79 8.84
C PHE A 149 -6.90 -16.20 9.73
N HIS A 150 -6.96 -17.49 10.09
CA HIS A 150 -8.05 -18.04 10.88
C HIS A 150 -7.98 -17.58 12.34
N HIS A 151 -6.84 -17.78 12.98
CA HIS A 151 -6.69 -17.56 14.43
C HIS A 151 -6.72 -16.08 14.80
N ASN A 152 -6.20 -15.21 13.97
CA ASN A 152 -6.17 -13.77 14.20
C ASN A 152 -7.35 -13.02 13.53
N ARG A 153 -8.29 -13.74 12.89
CA ARG A 153 -9.46 -13.15 12.23
C ARG A 153 -9.10 -12.08 11.22
N ILE A 154 -8.07 -12.33 10.39
CA ILE A 154 -7.60 -11.39 9.38
C ILE A 154 -8.58 -11.33 8.20
N GLY A 155 -8.99 -10.11 7.83
CA GLY A 155 -9.70 -9.88 6.58
C GLY A 155 -8.75 -9.71 5.40
N ILE A 156 -9.22 -10.02 4.19
CA ILE A 156 -8.57 -9.63 2.94
C ILE A 156 -9.61 -8.86 2.13
N LYS A 157 -9.29 -7.62 1.78
CA LYS A 157 -10.13 -6.76 0.97
C LYS A 157 -9.40 -6.37 -0.30
N GLN A 158 -10.03 -6.61 -1.44
CA GLN A 158 -9.49 -6.14 -2.71
C GLN A 158 -9.71 -4.63 -2.85
N SER A 159 -8.68 -3.92 -3.32
CA SER A 159 -8.79 -2.53 -3.78
C SER A 159 -8.75 -2.50 -5.31
N GLN A 160 -9.81 -1.96 -5.93
CA GLN A 160 -9.94 -1.90 -7.37
C GLN A 160 -10.40 -0.50 -7.78
N THR A 161 -9.65 0.12 -8.70
CA THR A 161 -9.81 1.54 -9.09
C THR A 161 -11.18 1.92 -9.67
N GLY A 162 -11.95 0.94 -10.16
CA GLY A 162 -13.28 1.17 -10.72
C GLY A 162 -14.34 1.50 -9.67
N ALA A 163 -14.08 1.20 -8.41
CA ALA A 163 -14.98 1.49 -7.29
C ALA A 163 -14.18 1.94 -6.07
N MET A 164 -14.73 2.82 -5.26
CA MET A 164 -14.22 3.16 -3.94
C MET A 164 -15.02 2.46 -2.86
N ASP A 165 -14.45 2.37 -1.66
CA ASP A 165 -15.20 1.89 -0.50
C ASP A 165 -16.53 2.64 -0.36
N PRO A 166 -17.66 1.93 -0.24
CA PRO A 166 -18.98 2.54 -0.11
C PRO A 166 -19.10 3.57 1.02
N VAL A 167 -18.26 3.48 2.06
CA VAL A 167 -18.23 4.46 3.16
C VAL A 167 -17.92 5.88 2.68
N PHE A 168 -17.28 6.03 1.54
CA PHE A 168 -16.92 7.32 0.95
C PHE A 168 -17.90 7.78 -0.14
N SER A 169 -18.86 6.96 -0.55
CA SER A 169 -19.71 7.19 -1.74
C SER A 169 -20.56 8.46 -1.69
N ASN A 170 -20.86 8.98 -0.51
CA ASN A 170 -21.60 10.22 -0.31
C ASN A 170 -20.74 11.49 -0.45
N LEU A 171 -19.43 11.38 -0.35
CA LEU A 171 -18.50 12.52 -0.35
C LEU A 171 -17.49 12.49 -1.50
N TRP A 172 -17.27 11.33 -2.11
CA TRP A 172 -16.25 11.11 -3.12
C TRP A 172 -16.86 10.54 -4.39
N ASP A 173 -16.56 11.20 -5.49
CA ASP A 173 -16.83 10.76 -6.86
C ASP A 173 -15.51 10.66 -7.66
N TYR A 174 -15.65 10.31 -8.92
CA TYR A 174 -14.48 10.21 -9.82
C TYR A 174 -13.77 11.56 -10.01
N GLU A 175 -14.51 12.65 -10.14
CA GLU A 175 -13.98 13.99 -10.41
C GLU A 175 -13.17 14.48 -9.22
N ARG A 176 -13.73 14.40 -8.03
CA ARG A 176 -13.03 14.77 -6.77
C ARG A 176 -11.77 13.94 -6.57
N ARG A 177 -11.79 12.65 -6.92
CA ARG A 177 -10.62 11.76 -6.85
C ARG A 177 -9.53 12.21 -7.82
N VAL A 178 -9.88 12.52 -9.07
CA VAL A 178 -8.97 13.05 -10.08
C VAL A 178 -8.32 14.36 -9.62
N GLU A 179 -9.11 15.33 -9.16
CA GLU A 179 -8.60 16.61 -8.66
C GLU A 179 -7.65 16.43 -7.48
N THR A 180 -7.97 15.50 -6.57
CA THR A 180 -7.12 15.20 -5.42
C THR A 180 -5.80 14.58 -5.87
N CYS A 181 -5.83 13.65 -6.84
CA CYS A 181 -4.62 13.05 -7.40
C CYS A 181 -3.74 14.09 -8.09
N ILE A 182 -4.31 15.06 -8.80
CA ILE A 182 -3.54 16.19 -9.40
C ILE A 182 -2.79 16.95 -8.29
N ARG A 183 -3.48 17.33 -7.22
CA ARG A 183 -2.85 18.04 -6.07
C ARG A 183 -1.78 17.20 -5.36
N ILE A 184 -1.96 15.89 -5.29
CA ILE A 184 -0.95 14.98 -4.73
C ILE A 184 0.26 14.91 -5.66
N LEU A 185 0.06 14.82 -6.97
CA LEU A 185 1.14 14.73 -7.95
C LEU A 185 2.12 15.92 -7.89
N GLU A 186 1.63 17.11 -7.56
CA GLU A 186 2.47 18.31 -7.32
C GLU A 186 3.40 18.19 -6.11
N ARG A 187 3.11 17.26 -5.19
CA ARG A 187 3.81 17.10 -3.90
C ARG A 187 4.69 15.85 -3.85
N LEU A 188 4.50 14.94 -4.80
CA LEU A 188 5.26 13.69 -4.83
C LEU A 188 6.71 13.92 -5.31
N LYS A 189 7.61 13.16 -4.72
CA LYS A 189 8.94 12.95 -5.27
C LYS A 189 8.81 11.94 -6.42
N THR A 190 9.30 12.29 -7.58
CA THR A 190 9.15 11.50 -8.82
C THR A 190 10.48 11.26 -9.53
N ASP A 191 11.57 11.78 -9.02
CA ASP A 191 12.97 11.67 -9.46
C ASP A 191 13.68 10.46 -8.83
#